data_979072be17932204cced83ee7a6ce102
#
_entry.id   979072be17932204cced83ee7a6ce102
#
_cell.length_a   1.000
_cell.length_b   1.000
_cell.length_c   1.000
_cell.angle_alpha   90.00
_cell.angle_beta   90.00
_cell.angle_gamma   90.00
#
_symmetry.space_group_name_H-M   'P 1'
#
loop_
_entity.id
_entity.type
_entity.pdbx_description
1 polymer ?
#
loop_
_entity_poly.entity_id
_entity_poly.type
_entity_poly.pdbx_seq_one_letter_code
_entity_poly.pdbx_strand_id
1 'polypeptide(L)'
;MKEESFPELTEERWKEIAEGFQIRSQFPNCLGAIDGKHVRIRKPRMSGSLFHNYKNYFSVVLLAIADANYKFIYIDVGSFGKDSDSSIFERTDFYKKLENNELNIPKGQPLPGTVGPNMPYTFIGDEAFSLSRNVMRPYSGKVLSHKKKDFQLQIVSGPQECREYIWHTLK
;
A
#
# COMPACT_ATOMS: atom_id res chain seq x y z
N MET A 1 3.71 -22.20 -2.72
CA MET A 1 2.80 -22.11 -1.54
C MET A 1 1.44 -21.74 -2.09
N LYS A 2 0.42 -22.51 -1.72
CA LYS A 2 -0.90 -22.47 -2.36
C LYS A 2 -1.64 -21.16 -2.07
N GLU A 3 -2.42 -20.70 -3.05
CA GLU A 3 -3.32 -19.53 -3.05
C GLU A 3 -4.45 -19.56 -1.99
N GLU A 4 -4.44 -20.52 -1.07
CA GLU A 4 -5.52 -20.74 -0.10
C GLU A 4 -5.48 -19.84 1.16
N SER A 5 -4.53 -18.90 1.25
CA SER A 5 -4.34 -18.15 2.51
C SER A 5 -5.01 -16.77 2.54
N PHE A 6 -5.48 -16.25 1.43
CA PHE A 6 -6.14 -14.95 1.37
C PHE A 6 -7.60 -15.10 0.92
N PRO A 7 -8.54 -14.40 1.58
CA PRO A 7 -9.94 -14.36 1.14
C PRO A 7 -10.04 -13.78 -0.27
N GLU A 8 -11.02 -14.27 -1.03
CA GLU A 8 -11.31 -13.72 -2.36
C GLU A 8 -11.68 -12.24 -2.25
N LEU A 9 -11.12 -11.42 -3.16
CA LEU A 9 -11.33 -9.98 -3.22
C LEU A 9 -12.57 -9.68 -4.06
N THR A 10 -13.74 -9.78 -3.41
CA THR A 10 -15.03 -9.41 -4.00
C THR A 10 -15.32 -7.92 -3.80
N GLU A 11 -16.32 -7.40 -4.53
CA GLU A 11 -16.76 -6.01 -4.39
C GLU A 11 -17.24 -5.72 -2.96
N GLU A 12 -17.95 -6.66 -2.34
CA GLU A 12 -18.41 -6.57 -0.94
C GLU A 12 -17.22 -6.48 0.01
N ARG A 13 -16.20 -7.32 -0.21
CA ARG A 13 -15.00 -7.32 0.62
C ARG A 13 -14.25 -5.99 0.54
N TRP A 14 -14.16 -5.39 -0.64
CA TRP A 14 -13.56 -4.07 -0.80
C TRP A 14 -14.33 -2.98 -0.06
N LYS A 15 -15.67 -3.04 -0.08
CA LYS A 15 -16.52 -2.09 0.68
C LYS A 15 -16.31 -2.23 2.18
N GLU A 16 -16.23 -3.44 2.72
CA GLU A 16 -15.92 -3.69 4.14
C GLU A 16 -14.55 -3.12 4.54
N ILE A 17 -13.53 -3.30 3.70
CA ILE A 17 -12.19 -2.75 3.95
C ILE A 17 -12.24 -1.23 3.97
N ALA A 18 -12.91 -0.60 3.00
CA ALA A 18 -13.02 0.85 2.92
C ALA A 18 -13.82 1.44 4.09
N GLU A 19 -14.87 0.77 4.54
CA GLU A 19 -15.60 1.13 5.75
C GLU A 19 -14.71 1.06 6.98
N GLY A 20 -13.87 0.04 7.09
CA GLY A 20 -12.88 -0.09 8.16
C GLY A 20 -11.93 1.11 8.22
N PHE A 21 -11.40 1.58 7.10
CA PHE A 21 -10.57 2.79 7.04
C PHE A 21 -11.36 4.06 7.37
N GLN A 22 -12.61 4.16 6.89
CA GLN A 22 -13.48 5.29 7.22
C GLN A 22 -13.71 5.40 8.74
N ILE A 23 -14.02 4.29 9.42
CA ILE A 23 -14.32 4.27 10.84
C ILE A 23 -13.06 4.54 11.70
N ARG A 24 -11.94 3.87 11.38
CA ARG A 24 -10.73 3.92 12.21
C ARG A 24 -9.86 5.14 11.96
N SER A 25 -9.78 5.56 10.71
CA SER A 25 -8.81 6.57 10.25
C SER A 25 -9.47 7.79 9.63
N GLN A 26 -10.79 7.84 9.60
CA GLN A 26 -11.56 8.88 8.91
C GLN A 26 -11.10 9.10 7.45
N PHE A 27 -10.61 8.03 6.82
CA PHE A 27 -10.11 8.06 5.45
C PHE A 27 -11.03 7.25 4.53
N PRO A 28 -11.97 7.91 3.84
CA PRO A 28 -12.95 7.25 2.99
C PRO A 28 -12.32 6.68 1.72
N ASN A 29 -13.00 5.69 1.13
CA ASN A 29 -12.62 5.06 -0.14
C ASN A 29 -11.19 4.48 -0.16
N CYS A 30 -10.62 4.14 1.00
CA CYS A 30 -9.32 3.50 1.11
C CYS A 30 -9.46 1.97 1.08
N LEU A 31 -8.70 1.32 0.19
CA LEU A 31 -8.71 -0.13 0.01
C LEU A 31 -7.53 -0.84 0.68
N GLY A 32 -6.53 -0.10 1.12
CA GLY A 32 -5.37 -0.68 1.77
C GLY A 32 -4.18 0.26 1.85
N ALA A 33 -3.31 -0.02 2.80
CA ALA A 33 -2.01 0.63 2.93
C ALA A 33 -0.93 -0.29 2.33
N ILE A 34 -0.13 0.26 1.40
CA ILE A 34 0.97 -0.43 0.73
C ILE A 34 2.28 -0.04 1.40
N ASP A 35 3.11 -1.00 1.75
CA ASP A 35 4.45 -0.74 2.26
C ASP A 35 5.42 -1.87 1.88
N GLY A 36 6.71 -1.53 1.81
CA GLY A 36 7.81 -2.45 1.53
C GLY A 36 8.77 -2.56 2.70
N LYS A 37 9.10 -3.78 3.10
CA LYS A 37 10.04 -4.02 4.19
C LYS A 37 11.25 -4.79 3.75
N HIS A 38 12.44 -4.25 4.03
CA HIS A 38 13.71 -4.97 3.87
C HIS A 38 13.92 -5.96 5.00
N VAL A 39 13.86 -7.23 4.68
CA VAL A 39 14.23 -8.32 5.59
C VAL A 39 15.70 -8.64 5.40
N ARG A 40 16.50 -8.47 6.45
CA ARG A 40 17.96 -8.69 6.40
C ARG A 40 18.26 -10.16 6.14
N ILE A 41 19.19 -10.40 5.22
CA ILE A 41 19.69 -11.74 4.88
C ILE A 41 21.22 -11.77 4.91
N ARG A 42 21.79 -12.98 4.95
CA ARG A 42 23.21 -13.17 4.64
C ARG A 42 23.39 -13.04 3.12
N LYS A 43 24.53 -12.46 2.70
CA LYS A 43 24.85 -12.32 1.26
C LYS A 43 24.76 -13.69 0.57
N PRO A 44 23.88 -13.88 -0.42
CA PRO A 44 23.86 -15.10 -1.22
C PRO A 44 25.16 -15.22 -2.04
N ARG A 45 25.63 -16.46 -2.21
CA ARG A 45 26.83 -16.71 -3.01
C ARG A 45 26.58 -16.24 -4.45
N MET A 46 27.60 -15.65 -5.07
CA MET A 46 27.58 -15.17 -6.45
C MET A 46 26.49 -14.15 -6.79
N SER A 47 25.86 -13.52 -5.80
CA SER A 47 24.76 -12.57 -6.01
C SER A 47 25.21 -11.16 -6.38
N GLY A 48 26.51 -10.86 -6.38
CA GLY A 48 27.00 -9.49 -6.62
C GLY A 48 26.39 -8.50 -5.64
N SER A 49 25.78 -7.42 -6.16
CA SER A 49 25.11 -6.37 -5.40
C SER A 49 23.57 -6.44 -5.45
N LEU A 50 22.99 -7.48 -6.04
CA LEU A 50 21.53 -7.56 -6.25
C LEU A 50 20.72 -7.39 -4.97
N PHE A 51 21.18 -7.97 -3.88
CA PHE A 51 20.50 -7.93 -2.57
C PHE A 51 21.00 -6.79 -1.67
N HIS A 52 21.97 -5.99 -2.13
CA HIS A 52 22.50 -4.87 -1.35
C HIS A 52 21.55 -3.67 -1.42
N ASN A 53 21.05 -3.22 -0.28
CA ASN A 53 20.07 -2.13 -0.22
C ASN A 53 20.72 -0.77 0.10
N TYR A 54 19.92 0.29 0.03
CA TYR A 54 20.34 1.67 0.30
C TYR A 54 20.79 1.91 1.75
N LYS A 55 20.47 1.00 2.70
CA LYS A 55 20.90 1.06 4.11
C LYS A 55 22.21 0.28 4.34
N ASN A 56 22.92 -0.11 3.28
CA ASN A 56 24.20 -0.79 3.31
C ASN A 56 24.17 -2.18 3.98
N TYR A 57 23.12 -2.97 3.77
CA TYR A 57 23.07 -4.37 4.12
C TYR A 57 22.35 -5.21 3.05
N PHE A 58 22.52 -6.54 3.12
CA PHE A 58 21.84 -7.45 2.19
C PHE A 58 20.43 -7.77 2.68
N SER A 59 19.46 -7.66 1.79
CA SER A 59 18.05 -7.89 2.12
C SER A 59 17.28 -8.46 0.94
N VAL A 60 16.19 -9.13 1.23
CA VAL A 60 15.04 -9.32 0.35
C VAL A 60 13.97 -8.32 0.76
N VAL A 61 13.11 -7.93 -0.19
CA VAL A 61 11.97 -7.06 0.12
C VAL A 61 10.73 -7.92 0.28
N LEU A 62 9.97 -7.62 1.32
CA LEU A 62 8.60 -8.06 1.51
C LEU A 62 7.72 -6.84 1.22
N LEU A 63 6.94 -6.90 0.14
CA LEU A 63 5.90 -5.94 -0.17
C LEU A 63 4.57 -6.46 0.37
N ALA A 64 3.82 -5.62 1.06
CA ALA A 64 2.54 -6.00 1.62
C ALA A 64 1.48 -4.92 1.41
N ILE A 65 0.23 -5.34 1.30
CA ILE A 65 -0.96 -4.48 1.38
C ILE A 65 -1.76 -4.95 2.58
N ALA A 66 -2.08 -4.02 3.49
CA ALA A 66 -2.85 -4.32 4.70
C ALA A 66 -4.15 -3.52 4.76
N ASP A 67 -5.18 -4.12 5.38
CA ASP A 67 -6.45 -3.46 5.67
C ASP A 67 -6.38 -2.61 6.97
N ALA A 68 -7.48 -1.94 7.32
CA ALA A 68 -7.60 -1.14 8.52
C ALA A 68 -7.55 -1.95 9.84
N ASN A 69 -7.64 -3.28 9.76
CA ASN A 69 -7.52 -4.20 10.88
C ASN A 69 -6.14 -4.84 10.95
N TYR A 70 -5.18 -4.31 10.19
CA TYR A 70 -3.81 -4.83 10.09
C TYR A 70 -3.71 -6.25 9.50
N LYS A 71 -4.73 -6.70 8.78
CA LYS A 71 -4.70 -7.98 8.08
C LYS A 71 -4.12 -7.78 6.68
N PHE A 72 -3.26 -8.68 6.28
CA PHE A 72 -2.72 -8.65 4.92
C PHE A 72 -3.78 -9.02 3.89
N ILE A 73 -3.92 -8.15 2.89
CA ILE A 73 -4.74 -8.36 1.69
C ILE A 73 -3.88 -9.04 0.62
N TYR A 74 -2.62 -8.63 0.54
CA TYR A 74 -1.67 -9.14 -0.44
C TYR A 74 -0.25 -9.12 0.13
N ILE A 75 0.56 -10.10 -0.26
CA ILE A 75 1.98 -10.18 0.09
C ILE A 75 2.77 -10.66 -1.13
N ASP A 76 3.88 -9.98 -1.42
CA ASP A 76 4.93 -10.41 -2.35
C ASP A 76 6.27 -10.44 -1.62
N VAL A 77 7.02 -11.55 -1.77
CA VAL A 77 8.28 -11.76 -1.04
C VAL A 77 9.36 -12.26 -1.97
N GLY A 78 10.55 -11.68 -1.86
CA GLY A 78 11.73 -12.20 -2.54
C GLY A 78 12.36 -11.23 -3.53
N SER A 79 11.78 -10.05 -3.71
CA SER A 79 12.35 -9.00 -4.54
C SER A 79 13.71 -8.55 -4.00
N PHE A 80 14.59 -8.10 -4.90
CA PHE A 80 15.96 -7.77 -4.56
C PHE A 80 16.05 -6.52 -3.68
N GLY A 81 16.96 -6.53 -2.70
CA GLY A 81 17.16 -5.39 -1.81
C GLY A 81 17.54 -4.08 -2.49
N LYS A 82 18.06 -4.10 -3.72
CA LYS A 82 18.37 -2.90 -4.50
C LYS A 82 17.13 -2.25 -5.15
N ASP A 83 16.02 -2.98 -5.26
CA ASP A 83 14.83 -2.51 -5.94
C ASP A 83 14.03 -1.56 -5.04
N SER A 84 13.36 -0.57 -5.63
CA SER A 84 12.46 0.33 -4.92
C SER A 84 11.07 -0.31 -4.76
N ASP A 85 10.36 0.06 -3.70
CA ASP A 85 9.03 -0.47 -3.38
C ASP A 85 8.04 -0.22 -4.53
N SER A 86 8.09 0.97 -5.16
CA SER A 86 7.29 1.29 -6.35
C SER A 86 7.57 0.33 -7.52
N SER A 87 8.85 0.10 -7.83
CA SER A 87 9.21 -0.79 -8.94
C SER A 87 8.88 -2.26 -8.66
N ILE A 88 8.90 -2.66 -7.38
CA ILE A 88 8.46 -3.99 -6.96
C ILE A 88 6.95 -4.09 -7.14
N PHE A 89 6.19 -3.14 -6.63
CA PHE A 89 4.73 -3.11 -6.71
C PHE A 89 4.25 -3.18 -8.16
N GLU A 90 4.80 -2.36 -9.06
CA GLU A 90 4.45 -2.31 -10.48
C GLU A 90 4.67 -3.65 -11.22
N ARG A 91 5.56 -4.51 -10.72
CA ARG A 91 5.82 -5.85 -11.28
C ARG A 91 4.92 -6.94 -10.74
N THR A 92 4.19 -6.70 -9.65
CA THR A 92 3.31 -7.71 -9.05
C THR A 92 2.12 -8.05 -9.95
N ASP A 93 1.60 -9.25 -9.79
CA ASP A 93 0.35 -9.63 -10.47
C ASP A 93 -0.85 -8.87 -9.90
N PHE A 94 -0.77 -8.44 -8.63
CA PHE A 94 -1.78 -7.57 -8.04
C PHE A 94 -1.89 -6.24 -8.79
N TYR A 95 -0.76 -5.58 -9.07
CA TYR A 95 -0.74 -4.31 -9.80
C TYR A 95 -1.25 -4.48 -11.25
N LYS A 96 -0.85 -5.55 -11.92
CA LYS A 96 -1.35 -5.86 -13.27
C LYS A 96 -2.88 -6.03 -13.30
N LYS A 97 -3.44 -6.77 -12.33
CA LYS A 97 -4.89 -6.91 -12.16
C LYS A 97 -5.57 -5.58 -11.83
N LEU A 98 -4.91 -4.72 -11.03
CA LEU A 98 -5.39 -3.38 -10.71
C LEU A 98 -5.52 -2.51 -11.97
N GLU A 99 -4.47 -2.45 -12.78
CA GLU A 99 -4.46 -1.68 -14.04
C GLU A 99 -5.48 -2.22 -15.06
N ASN A 100 -5.69 -3.53 -15.09
CA ASN A 100 -6.65 -4.18 -15.97
C ASN A 100 -8.10 -4.12 -15.45
N ASN A 101 -8.36 -3.54 -14.28
CA ASN A 101 -9.66 -3.55 -13.60
C ASN A 101 -10.20 -4.97 -13.29
N GLU A 102 -9.31 -5.91 -12.98
CA GLU A 102 -9.62 -7.31 -12.68
C GLU A 102 -9.75 -7.61 -11.18
N LEU A 103 -9.63 -6.60 -10.31
CA LEU A 103 -9.71 -6.75 -8.85
C LEU A 103 -11.12 -6.58 -8.26
N ASN A 104 -12.16 -6.49 -9.08
CA ASN A 104 -13.54 -6.28 -8.64
C ASN A 104 -13.71 -5.05 -7.72
N ILE A 105 -12.90 -3.99 -7.94
CA ILE A 105 -13.00 -2.77 -7.15
C ILE A 105 -14.33 -2.07 -7.43
N PRO A 106 -15.07 -1.64 -6.39
CA PRO A 106 -16.34 -0.94 -6.56
C PRO A 106 -16.19 0.33 -7.41
N LYS A 107 -17.27 0.73 -8.07
CA LYS A 107 -17.32 2.05 -8.71
C LYS A 107 -17.18 3.14 -7.66
N GLY A 108 -16.47 4.22 -8.02
CA GLY A 108 -16.31 5.37 -7.15
C GLY A 108 -17.64 5.90 -6.63
N GLN A 109 -17.62 6.48 -5.45
CA GLN A 109 -18.79 7.07 -4.79
C GLN A 109 -18.44 8.46 -4.23
N PRO A 110 -19.43 9.33 -3.95
CA PRO A 110 -19.20 10.58 -3.28
C PRO A 110 -18.57 10.36 -1.90
N LEU A 111 -17.75 11.31 -1.43
CA LEU A 111 -17.23 11.27 -0.08
C LEU A 111 -18.37 11.39 0.94
N PRO A 112 -18.27 10.74 2.10
CA PRO A 112 -19.28 10.78 3.16
C PRO A 112 -19.70 12.21 3.50
N GLY A 113 -21.02 12.46 3.59
CA GLY A 113 -21.56 13.77 3.90
C GLY A 113 -21.49 14.80 2.77
N THR A 114 -21.12 14.40 1.55
CA THR A 114 -21.08 15.30 0.40
C THR A 114 -22.00 14.83 -0.74
N VAL A 115 -22.44 15.78 -1.58
CA VAL A 115 -23.15 15.53 -2.84
C VAL A 115 -22.19 15.69 -4.03
N GLY A 116 -20.89 15.57 -3.77
CA GLY A 116 -19.83 15.85 -4.74
C GLY A 116 -19.67 14.78 -5.82
N PRO A 117 -18.63 14.91 -6.64
CA PRO A 117 -18.35 13.92 -7.67
C PRO A 117 -17.98 12.58 -7.06
N ASN A 118 -18.19 11.50 -7.81
CA ASN A 118 -17.75 10.18 -7.42
C ASN A 118 -16.22 10.13 -7.36
N MET A 119 -15.69 9.85 -6.17
CA MET A 119 -14.27 9.68 -5.96
C MET A 119 -13.89 8.19 -6.08
N PRO A 120 -12.77 7.87 -6.75
CA PRO A 120 -12.36 6.48 -6.88
C PRO A 120 -11.98 5.87 -5.53
N TYR A 121 -12.00 4.55 -5.47
CA TYR A 121 -11.36 3.82 -4.39
C TYR A 121 -9.85 3.74 -4.64
N THR A 122 -9.04 3.92 -3.59
CA THR A 122 -7.59 4.07 -3.71
C THR A 122 -6.83 3.29 -2.65
N PHE A 123 -5.63 2.85 -3.00
CA PHE A 123 -4.61 2.40 -2.05
C PHE A 123 -3.74 3.58 -1.63
N ILE A 124 -3.09 3.47 -0.48
CA ILE A 124 -2.19 4.50 0.04
C ILE A 124 -0.81 3.91 0.21
N GLY A 125 0.17 4.49 -0.46
CA GLY A 125 1.59 4.24 -0.27
C GLY A 125 2.32 5.40 0.39
N ASP A 126 3.61 5.26 0.63
CA ASP A 126 4.49 6.35 1.02
C ASP A 126 4.97 7.18 -0.20
N GLU A 127 5.91 8.09 0.02
CA GLU A 127 6.46 8.94 -1.05
C GLU A 127 7.21 8.16 -2.14
N ALA A 128 7.62 6.92 -1.87
CA ALA A 128 8.34 6.07 -2.83
C ALA A 128 7.43 5.53 -3.95
N PHE A 129 6.11 5.48 -3.71
CA PHE A 129 5.16 4.96 -4.70
C PHE A 129 4.79 6.02 -5.75
N SER A 130 4.55 5.56 -6.98
CA SER A 130 4.04 6.41 -8.06
C SER A 130 2.58 6.78 -7.83
N LEU A 131 2.24 8.06 -8.01
CA LEU A 131 0.85 8.51 -7.98
C LEU A 131 0.11 7.96 -9.21
N SER A 132 -1.02 7.28 -9.01
CA SER A 132 -1.87 6.79 -10.08
C SER A 132 -3.35 7.01 -9.75
N ARG A 133 -4.25 6.57 -10.63
CA ARG A 133 -5.70 6.66 -10.38
C ARG A 133 -6.12 5.94 -9.09
N ASN A 134 -5.49 4.82 -8.79
CA ASN A 134 -5.85 3.96 -7.67
C ASN A 134 -4.77 3.90 -6.58
N VAL A 135 -3.68 4.67 -6.70
CA VAL A 135 -2.63 4.76 -5.68
C VAL A 135 -2.40 6.20 -5.31
N MET A 136 -2.62 6.53 -4.05
CA MET A 136 -2.36 7.84 -3.47
C MET A 136 -1.10 7.80 -2.61
N ARG A 137 -0.42 8.95 -2.54
CA ARG A 137 0.74 9.15 -1.67
C ARG A 137 0.70 10.52 -1.02
N PRO A 138 1.46 10.75 0.07
CA PRO A 138 1.63 12.08 0.64
C PRO A 138 2.17 13.09 -0.38
N TYR A 139 1.82 14.35 -0.22
CA TYR A 139 2.42 15.41 -1.03
C TYR A 139 3.91 15.55 -0.72
N SER A 140 4.72 15.64 -1.75
CA SER A 140 6.13 15.99 -1.61
C SER A 140 6.29 17.49 -1.33
N GLY A 141 7.23 17.86 -0.45
CA GLY A 141 7.62 19.25 -0.18
C GLY A 141 7.46 19.68 1.27
N LYS A 142 8.33 20.61 1.71
CA LYS A 142 8.38 21.13 3.10
C LYS A 142 7.32 22.21 3.38
N VAL A 143 6.83 22.90 2.34
CA VAL A 143 5.85 23.99 2.48
C VAL A 143 4.57 23.60 1.75
N LEU A 144 3.56 23.23 2.51
CA LEU A 144 2.25 22.86 1.98
C LEU A 144 1.20 23.91 2.34
N SER A 145 0.24 24.17 1.45
CA SER A 145 -0.94 24.97 1.79
C SER A 145 -1.76 24.29 2.89
N HIS A 146 -2.60 25.03 3.63
CA HIS A 146 -3.44 24.47 4.70
C HIS A 146 -4.23 23.24 4.25
N LYS A 147 -4.94 23.32 3.12
CA LYS A 147 -5.70 22.18 2.55
C LYS A 147 -4.83 20.95 2.27
N LYS A 148 -3.60 21.16 1.76
CA LYS A 148 -2.66 20.06 1.52
C LYS A 148 -2.11 19.47 2.81
N LYS A 149 -1.92 20.30 3.84
CA LYS A 149 -1.50 19.86 5.18
C LYS A 149 -2.58 18.99 5.83
N ASP A 150 -3.83 19.41 5.77
CA ASP A 150 -4.96 18.66 6.34
C ASP A 150 -5.09 17.29 5.66
N PHE A 151 -5.03 17.26 4.33
CA PHE A 151 -5.03 16.01 3.57
C PHE A 151 -3.80 15.13 3.91
N GLN A 152 -2.62 15.73 4.04
CA GLN A 152 -1.40 15.02 4.41
C GLN A 152 -1.51 14.43 5.82
N LEU A 153 -2.06 15.16 6.78
CA LEU A 153 -2.31 14.65 8.12
C LEU A 153 -3.26 13.45 8.10
N GLN A 154 -4.30 13.46 7.29
CA GLN A 154 -5.19 12.31 7.12
C GLN A 154 -4.48 11.09 6.54
N ILE A 155 -3.64 11.27 5.50
CA ILE A 155 -2.85 10.16 4.93
C ILE A 155 -1.80 9.65 5.92
N VAL A 156 -1.14 10.57 6.65
CA VAL A 156 -0.03 10.22 7.54
C VAL A 156 -0.53 9.66 8.87
N SER A 157 -1.57 10.20 9.48
CA SER A 157 -2.05 9.77 10.78
C SER A 157 -2.91 8.50 10.75
N GLY A 158 -3.74 8.34 9.73
CA GLY A 158 -4.67 7.21 9.67
C GLY A 158 -4.05 5.90 9.14
N PRO A 159 -3.63 5.86 7.89
CA PRO A 159 -3.03 4.65 7.31
C PRO A 159 -1.57 4.43 7.73
N GLN A 160 -0.90 5.42 8.33
CA GLN A 160 0.46 5.25 8.86
C GLN A 160 0.50 4.20 9.95
N GLU A 161 -0.50 4.12 10.82
CA GLU A 161 -0.59 3.06 11.82
C GLU A 161 -0.62 1.68 11.15
N CYS A 162 -1.33 1.52 10.04
CA CYS A 162 -1.33 0.26 9.28
C CYS A 162 0.04 -0.03 8.65
N ARG A 163 0.75 0.98 8.14
CA ARG A 163 2.11 0.82 7.61
C ARG A 163 3.11 0.53 8.71
N GLU A 164 3.04 1.25 9.83
CA GLU A 164 3.88 0.98 11.00
C GLU A 164 3.65 -0.42 11.56
N TYR A 165 2.42 -0.94 11.51
CA TYR A 165 2.12 -2.30 11.90
C TYR A 165 2.83 -3.32 10.99
N ILE A 166 2.84 -3.11 9.66
CA ILE A 166 3.63 -3.94 8.73
C ILE A 166 5.10 -3.95 9.17
N TRP A 167 5.62 -2.80 9.64
CA TRP A 167 6.99 -2.66 10.16
C TRP A 167 7.22 -3.38 11.49
N HIS A 168 6.25 -3.36 12.39
CA HIS A 168 6.39 -3.88 13.75
C HIS A 168 6.07 -5.37 13.86
N THR A 169 5.11 -5.87 13.12
CA THR A 169 4.66 -7.27 13.19
C THR A 169 5.66 -8.26 12.57
N LEU A 170 6.54 -7.78 11.71
CA LEU A 170 7.54 -8.59 11.01
C LEU A 170 8.96 -8.43 11.60
N LYS A 171 9.07 -8.05 12.88
CA LYS A 171 10.36 -7.99 13.61
C LYS A 171 10.85 -9.36 13.99
#